data_2fcb706b77264fb1039017d186ba0b0a
#
_entry.id   2fcb706b77264fb1039017d186ba0b0a
#
_cell.length_a   1.000
_cell.length_b   1.000
_cell.length_c   1.000
_cell.angle_alpha   90.00
_cell.angle_beta   90.00
_cell.angle_gamma   90.00
#
_symmetry.space_group_name_H-M   'P 1'
#
loop_
_entity.id
_entity.type
_entity.pdbx_description
1 polymer ?
#
loop_
_entity_poly.entity_id
_entity_poly.type
_entity_poly.pdbx_seq_one_letter_code
_entity_poly.pdbx_strand_id
1 'polypeptide(L)'
;VTSPAHAPAAAGPRTSWRRRWVLFNLLMALFALIWVTVHNIFWGTPPPPDQEPGLFPERFSAAERLADQFSYFTVWSATLVALAMALILVRPGTRSRVIRVLHLTSLVMITITGLVYWTMLAATSTDLLSVGNLSLHLFTPVVTLLTWLVAGPAGWLELRLLPGILVVPALWLVFTFVRGAILGVYPYGFINLVRVELGEVVRFVAQVLGVAVVLGAAYCLIDRVLPGRARARAGRIIRAVTERTPVGRRTTE
;
A
#
# COMPACT_ATOMS: atom_id res chain seq x y z
N VAL A 1 30.96 44.34 -19.87
CA VAL A 1 30.20 43.20 -20.43
C VAL A 1 29.67 42.43 -19.25
N THR A 2 28.43 42.72 -18.83
CA THR A 2 27.74 42.02 -17.74
C THR A 2 27.05 40.79 -18.32
N SER A 3 27.49 39.61 -17.88
CA SER A 3 26.86 38.33 -18.22
C SER A 3 25.43 38.27 -17.67
N PRO A 4 24.41 37.87 -18.46
CA PRO A 4 23.03 37.77 -17.94
C PRO A 4 22.94 36.63 -16.93
N ALA A 5 22.47 36.96 -15.72
CA ALA A 5 22.16 35.99 -14.68
C ALA A 5 21.16 34.92 -15.22
N HIS A 6 21.55 33.65 -15.15
CA HIS A 6 20.65 32.53 -15.45
C HIS A 6 19.51 32.55 -14.44
N ALA A 7 18.35 33.00 -14.88
CA ALA A 7 17.11 32.78 -14.13
C ALA A 7 16.90 31.25 -13.93
N PRO A 8 16.54 30.78 -12.71
CA PRO A 8 16.26 29.37 -12.50
C PRO A 8 15.11 28.97 -13.41
N ALA A 9 15.32 27.94 -14.23
CA ALA A 9 14.32 27.41 -15.12
C ALA A 9 13.07 27.05 -14.29
N ALA A 10 11.95 27.74 -14.56
CA ALA A 10 10.68 27.49 -13.93
C ALA A 10 10.36 25.98 -14.05
N ALA A 11 10.12 25.34 -12.92
CA ALA A 11 9.80 23.91 -12.86
C ALA A 11 8.58 23.66 -13.76
N GLY A 12 8.82 23.06 -14.92
CA GLY A 12 7.82 22.93 -15.99
C GLY A 12 6.59 22.10 -15.56
N PRO A 13 5.46 22.20 -16.25
CA PRO A 13 4.17 21.59 -15.91
C PRO A 13 4.22 20.08 -15.67
N ARG A 14 5.25 19.39 -16.13
CA ARG A 14 5.47 17.94 -15.95
C ARG A 14 5.78 17.53 -14.50
N THR A 15 6.45 18.36 -13.72
CA THR A 15 6.80 18.10 -12.31
C THR A 15 5.60 18.28 -11.41
N SER A 16 4.74 19.26 -11.67
CA SER A 16 3.53 19.51 -10.88
C SER A 16 2.50 18.38 -10.98
N TRP A 17 2.32 17.79 -12.17
CA TRP A 17 1.36 16.70 -12.39
C TRP A 17 1.77 15.41 -11.66
N ARG A 18 3.04 14.99 -11.78
CA ARG A 18 3.55 13.82 -11.05
C ARG A 18 3.41 14.00 -9.54
N ARG A 19 3.74 15.18 -9.04
CA ARG A 19 3.59 15.51 -7.63
C ARG A 19 2.14 15.41 -7.16
N ARG A 20 1.15 15.82 -7.98
CA ARG A 20 -0.27 15.69 -7.67
C ARG A 20 -0.71 14.23 -7.56
N TRP A 21 -0.24 13.34 -8.45
CA TRP A 21 -0.54 11.91 -8.37
C TRP A 21 0.06 11.26 -7.12
N VAL A 22 1.30 11.55 -6.80
CA VAL A 22 1.95 11.05 -5.58
C VAL A 22 1.23 11.57 -4.33
N LEU A 23 0.84 12.85 -4.31
CA LEU A 23 0.05 13.44 -3.23
C LEU A 23 -1.33 12.77 -3.12
N PHE A 24 -2.01 12.56 -4.23
CA PHE A 24 -3.31 11.87 -4.23
C PHE A 24 -3.19 10.47 -3.64
N ASN A 25 -2.17 9.69 -4.02
CA ASN A 25 -1.93 8.37 -3.45
C ASN A 25 -1.61 8.44 -1.94
N LEU A 26 -0.80 9.40 -1.51
CA LEU A 26 -0.56 9.65 -0.08
C LEU A 26 -1.88 9.90 0.66
N LEU A 27 -2.72 10.80 0.15
CA LEU A 27 -4.00 11.15 0.76
C LEU A 27 -4.96 9.96 0.79
N MET A 28 -4.99 9.12 -0.25
CA MET A 28 -5.79 7.89 -0.26
C MET A 28 -5.34 6.89 0.81
N ALA A 29 -4.03 6.66 0.94
CA ALA A 29 -3.51 5.76 1.97
C ALA A 29 -3.77 6.30 3.38
N LEU A 30 -3.59 7.59 3.60
CA LEU A 30 -3.91 8.25 4.89
C LEU A 30 -5.41 8.20 5.17
N PHE A 31 -6.26 8.45 4.17
CA PHE A 31 -7.72 8.33 4.34
C PHE A 31 -8.11 6.93 4.79
N ALA A 32 -7.60 5.88 4.12
CA ALA A 32 -7.89 4.51 4.48
C ALA A 32 -7.47 4.17 5.93
N LEU A 33 -6.25 4.60 6.34
CA LEU A 33 -5.75 4.40 7.69
C LEU A 33 -6.56 5.17 8.73
N ILE A 34 -6.84 6.45 8.49
CA ILE A 34 -7.62 7.30 9.40
C ILE A 34 -9.04 6.76 9.54
N TRP A 35 -9.67 6.42 8.42
CA TRP A 35 -11.03 5.88 8.42
C TRP A 35 -11.15 4.62 9.28
N VAL A 36 -10.29 3.61 9.03
CA VAL A 36 -10.34 2.37 9.78
C VAL A 36 -10.01 2.58 11.26
N THR A 37 -9.08 3.48 11.57
CA THR A 37 -8.71 3.83 12.94
C THR A 37 -9.87 4.50 13.67
N VAL A 38 -10.48 5.52 13.07
CA VAL A 38 -11.65 6.21 13.63
C VAL A 38 -12.82 5.24 13.80
N HIS A 39 -13.08 4.41 12.79
CA HIS A 39 -14.13 3.39 12.87
C HIS A 39 -13.89 2.41 14.03
N ASN A 40 -12.67 1.91 14.19
CA ASN A 40 -12.31 1.01 15.28
C ASN A 40 -12.40 1.66 16.66
N ILE A 41 -12.12 2.96 16.79
CA ILE A 41 -12.25 3.68 18.06
C ILE A 41 -13.73 3.80 18.46
N PHE A 42 -14.59 4.25 17.54
CA PHE A 42 -15.93 4.71 17.88
C PHE A 42 -17.02 3.65 17.68
N TRP A 43 -16.88 2.77 16.68
CA TRP A 43 -17.95 1.82 16.36
C TRP A 43 -17.58 0.37 16.60
N GLY A 44 -16.34 -0.02 16.34
CA GLY A 44 -15.94 -1.42 16.39
C GLY A 44 -16.77 -2.29 15.43
N THR A 45 -16.22 -3.39 14.98
CA THR A 45 -16.98 -4.37 14.19
C THR A 45 -17.11 -5.60 15.07
N PRO A 46 -18.35 -6.06 15.42
CA PRO A 46 -18.49 -7.32 16.12
C PRO A 46 -17.94 -8.45 15.25
N PRO A 47 -17.32 -9.47 15.88
CA PRO A 47 -16.89 -10.64 15.15
C PRO A 47 -18.09 -11.36 14.54
N PRO A 48 -17.92 -12.06 13.41
CA PRO A 48 -18.97 -12.91 12.88
C PRO A 48 -19.37 -13.97 13.91
N PRO A 49 -20.65 -14.39 13.95
CA PRO A 49 -21.17 -15.31 14.96
C PRO A 49 -20.46 -16.67 14.98
N ASP A 50 -19.85 -17.08 13.85
CA ASP A 50 -19.09 -18.32 13.70
C ASP A 50 -17.57 -18.08 13.69
N GLN A 51 -17.09 -17.11 14.48
CA GLN A 51 -15.68 -16.78 14.52
C GLN A 51 -14.83 -17.98 14.98
N GLU A 52 -13.80 -18.28 14.21
CA GLU A 52 -12.85 -19.33 14.53
C GLU A 52 -12.08 -19.03 15.83
N PRO A 53 -11.90 -20.04 16.73
CA PRO A 53 -11.02 -19.91 17.89
C PRO A 53 -9.62 -19.43 17.48
N GLY A 54 -9.03 -18.56 18.30
CA GLY A 54 -7.70 -17.99 18.04
C GLY A 54 -7.67 -16.83 17.04
N LEU A 55 -8.80 -16.37 16.51
CA LEU A 55 -8.92 -15.06 15.88
C LEU A 55 -9.22 -13.98 16.92
N PHE A 56 -9.02 -12.71 16.57
CA PHE A 56 -9.27 -11.62 17.51
C PHE A 56 -10.73 -11.66 17.99
N PRO A 57 -10.95 -11.79 19.31
CA PRO A 57 -12.29 -11.78 19.87
C PRO A 57 -12.88 -10.36 19.80
N GLU A 58 -14.18 -10.28 20.09
CA GLU A 58 -14.82 -8.99 20.32
C GLU A 58 -14.07 -8.21 21.42
N ARG A 59 -13.69 -6.97 21.11
CA ARG A 59 -12.96 -6.10 22.04
C ARG A 59 -13.83 -4.92 22.43
N PHE A 60 -14.10 -4.78 23.72
CA PHE A 60 -14.91 -3.66 24.24
C PHE A 60 -14.12 -2.35 24.31
N SER A 61 -12.82 -2.39 24.67
CA SER A 61 -12.03 -1.18 24.76
C SER A 61 -11.48 -0.71 23.40
N ALA A 62 -11.51 0.60 23.19
CA ALA A 62 -10.91 1.21 21.99
C ALA A 62 -9.39 0.94 21.88
N ALA A 63 -8.69 0.89 23.02
CA ALA A 63 -7.26 0.62 23.06
C ALA A 63 -6.92 -0.79 22.56
N GLU A 64 -7.70 -1.79 22.94
CA GLU A 64 -7.53 -3.16 22.48
C GLU A 64 -7.82 -3.27 20.97
N ARG A 65 -8.91 -2.65 20.48
CA ARG A 65 -9.23 -2.63 19.05
C ARG A 65 -8.13 -1.97 18.22
N LEU A 66 -7.51 -0.89 18.73
CA LEU A 66 -6.37 -0.27 18.07
C LEU A 66 -5.14 -1.18 18.07
N ALA A 67 -4.86 -1.86 19.19
CA ALA A 67 -3.75 -2.82 19.25
C ALA A 67 -3.94 -3.97 18.24
N ASP A 68 -5.16 -4.50 18.12
CA ASP A 68 -5.51 -5.53 17.16
C ASP A 68 -5.38 -5.02 15.71
N GLN A 69 -5.78 -3.78 15.43
CA GLN A 69 -5.63 -3.15 14.11
C GLN A 69 -4.18 -3.19 13.61
N PHE A 70 -3.20 -2.92 14.47
CA PHE A 70 -1.78 -2.97 14.09
C PHE A 70 -1.25 -4.39 13.82
N SER A 71 -2.02 -5.43 14.10
CA SER A 71 -1.65 -6.81 13.76
C SER A 71 -1.99 -7.18 12.32
N TYR A 72 -2.84 -6.41 11.64
CA TYR A 72 -3.20 -6.68 10.26
C TYR A 72 -2.12 -6.26 9.27
N PHE A 73 -1.70 -7.18 8.40
CA PHE A 73 -0.74 -6.92 7.32
C PHE A 73 -1.13 -5.74 6.43
N THR A 74 -2.44 -5.58 6.21
CA THR A 74 -3.03 -4.49 5.43
C THR A 74 -2.67 -3.12 5.98
N VAL A 75 -2.70 -2.95 7.31
CA VAL A 75 -2.37 -1.69 7.99
C VAL A 75 -0.90 -1.35 7.81
N TRP A 76 0.00 -2.34 7.93
CA TRP A 76 1.42 -2.15 7.66
C TRP A 76 1.68 -1.78 6.20
N SER A 77 0.98 -2.44 5.27
CA SER A 77 1.08 -2.17 3.83
C SER A 77 0.66 -0.74 3.49
N ALA A 78 -0.51 -0.30 3.97
CA ALA A 78 -1.01 1.05 3.74
C ALA A 78 -0.12 2.12 4.41
N THR A 79 0.38 1.85 5.63
CA THR A 79 1.34 2.73 6.32
C THR A 79 2.62 2.89 5.52
N LEU A 80 3.13 1.79 4.96
CA LEU A 80 4.34 1.83 4.14
C LEU A 80 4.11 2.57 2.82
N VAL A 81 2.93 2.47 2.21
CA VAL A 81 2.54 3.28 1.04
C VAL A 81 2.55 4.76 1.40
N ALA A 82 1.91 5.15 2.51
CA ALA A 82 1.88 6.54 2.96
C ALA A 82 3.30 7.08 3.20
N LEU A 83 4.14 6.31 3.91
CA LEU A 83 5.53 6.66 4.17
C LEU A 83 6.34 6.81 2.87
N ALA A 84 6.24 5.85 1.95
CA ALA A 84 6.95 5.89 0.68
C ALA A 84 6.54 7.10 -0.17
N MET A 85 5.24 7.40 -0.26
CA MET A 85 4.73 8.55 -0.99
C MET A 85 5.17 9.87 -0.35
N ALA A 86 5.13 9.99 0.98
CA ALA A 86 5.63 11.16 1.70
C ALA A 86 7.13 11.40 1.44
N LEU A 87 7.95 10.34 1.51
CA LEU A 87 9.39 10.42 1.24
C LEU A 87 9.69 10.84 -0.20
N ILE A 88 8.92 10.35 -1.18
CA ILE A 88 9.07 10.77 -2.59
C ILE A 88 8.69 12.24 -2.77
N LEU A 89 7.68 12.74 -2.04
CA LEU A 89 7.27 14.15 -2.11
C LEU A 89 8.29 15.11 -1.49
N VAL A 90 8.88 14.74 -0.34
CA VAL A 90 9.83 15.63 0.37
C VAL A 90 11.26 15.50 -0.13
N ARG A 91 11.61 14.38 -0.78
CA ARG A 91 12.95 14.12 -1.32
C ARG A 91 12.91 13.70 -2.78
N PRO A 92 12.37 14.53 -3.68
CA PRO A 92 12.28 14.20 -5.11
C PRO A 92 13.70 14.00 -5.69
N GLY A 93 13.87 12.92 -6.46
CA GLY A 93 15.16 12.61 -7.09
C GLY A 93 16.23 12.02 -6.16
N THR A 94 15.89 11.65 -4.93
CA THR A 94 16.83 11.01 -4.01
C THR A 94 17.42 9.72 -4.59
N ARG A 95 18.71 9.48 -4.29
CA ARG A 95 19.41 8.23 -4.60
C ARG A 95 19.50 7.28 -3.40
N SER A 96 18.84 7.60 -2.29
CA SER A 96 18.84 6.79 -1.08
C SER A 96 18.35 5.37 -1.36
N ARG A 97 19.19 4.37 -1.07
CA ARG A 97 18.83 2.96 -1.19
C ARG A 97 17.64 2.60 -0.29
N VAL A 98 17.61 3.15 0.92
CA VAL A 98 16.52 2.92 1.89
C VAL A 98 15.18 3.37 1.32
N ILE A 99 15.08 4.58 0.75
CA ILE A 99 13.82 5.08 0.17
C ILE A 99 13.39 4.22 -1.03
N ARG A 100 14.34 3.76 -1.83
CA ARG A 100 14.06 2.88 -2.98
C ARG A 100 13.58 1.50 -2.53
N VAL A 101 14.17 0.93 -1.47
CA VAL A 101 13.71 -0.32 -0.84
C VAL A 101 12.31 -0.13 -0.27
N LEU A 102 12.07 0.92 0.53
CA LEU A 102 10.74 1.20 1.09
C LEU A 102 9.67 1.36 0.00
N HIS A 103 10.01 2.04 -1.11
CA HIS A 103 9.08 2.17 -2.23
C HIS A 103 8.78 0.82 -2.90
N LEU A 104 9.80 -0.01 -3.18
CA LEU A 104 9.59 -1.35 -3.74
C LEU A 104 8.79 -2.24 -2.77
N THR A 105 9.13 -2.20 -1.48
CA THR A 105 8.39 -2.94 -0.44
C THR A 105 6.94 -2.51 -0.37
N SER A 106 6.64 -1.19 -0.45
CA SER A 106 5.26 -0.70 -0.45
C SER A 106 4.45 -1.22 -1.63
N LEU A 107 5.04 -1.27 -2.83
CA LEU A 107 4.39 -1.85 -4.03
C LEU A 107 4.10 -3.34 -3.83
N VAL A 108 5.08 -4.11 -3.35
CA VAL A 108 4.93 -5.56 -3.16
C VAL A 108 3.88 -5.85 -2.08
N MET A 109 4.00 -5.23 -0.91
CA MET A 109 3.09 -5.48 0.21
C MET A 109 1.65 -5.09 -0.11
N ILE A 110 1.43 -3.93 -0.74
CA ILE A 110 0.07 -3.49 -1.06
C ILE A 110 -0.57 -4.36 -2.16
N THR A 111 0.24 -4.90 -3.08
CA THR A 111 -0.23 -5.86 -4.09
C THR A 111 -0.64 -7.17 -3.43
N ILE A 112 0.18 -7.70 -2.51
CA ILE A 112 -0.16 -8.92 -1.74
C ILE A 112 -1.42 -8.68 -0.92
N THR A 113 -1.57 -7.51 -0.29
CA THR A 113 -2.79 -7.14 0.44
C THR A 113 -4.03 -7.26 -0.43
N GLY A 114 -4.02 -6.67 -1.63
CA GLY A 114 -5.14 -6.79 -2.57
C GLY A 114 -5.35 -8.23 -3.04
N LEU A 115 -4.30 -8.94 -3.44
CA LEU A 115 -4.40 -10.32 -3.91
C LEU A 115 -4.97 -11.26 -2.85
N VAL A 116 -4.38 -11.28 -1.65
CA VAL A 116 -4.83 -12.16 -0.55
C VAL A 116 -6.27 -11.83 -0.16
N TYR A 117 -6.61 -10.55 -0.06
CA TYR A 117 -7.98 -10.19 0.27
C TYR A 117 -8.99 -10.73 -0.76
N TRP A 118 -8.81 -10.40 -2.04
CA TRP A 118 -9.79 -10.76 -3.07
C TRP A 118 -9.80 -12.25 -3.42
N THR A 119 -8.73 -12.99 -3.16
CA THR A 119 -8.67 -14.44 -3.45
C THR A 119 -9.04 -15.32 -2.26
N MET A 120 -8.85 -14.85 -1.02
CA MET A 120 -9.00 -15.69 0.17
C MET A 120 -10.01 -15.16 1.19
N LEU A 121 -10.18 -13.85 1.32
CA LEU A 121 -10.96 -13.25 2.41
C LEU A 121 -12.28 -12.64 1.96
N ALA A 122 -12.37 -12.16 0.73
CA ALA A 122 -13.56 -11.45 0.23
C ALA A 122 -14.83 -12.29 0.26
N ALA A 123 -14.73 -13.60 -0.01
CA ALA A 123 -15.87 -14.51 -0.04
C ALA A 123 -16.53 -14.69 1.34
N THR A 124 -15.78 -14.49 2.42
CA THR A 124 -16.27 -14.63 3.82
C THR A 124 -16.47 -13.28 4.51
N SER A 125 -16.21 -12.18 3.81
CA SER A 125 -16.34 -10.83 4.37
C SER A 125 -17.82 -10.45 4.50
N THR A 126 -18.25 -10.05 5.68
CA THR A 126 -19.61 -9.56 5.95
C THR A 126 -19.77 -8.08 5.60
N ASP A 127 -18.67 -7.35 5.42
CA ASP A 127 -18.64 -5.91 5.16
C ASP A 127 -17.88 -5.54 3.86
N LEU A 128 -17.96 -6.41 2.85
CA LEU A 128 -17.25 -6.34 1.58
C LEU A 128 -17.25 -4.94 0.94
N LEU A 129 -18.39 -4.27 0.96
CA LEU A 129 -18.59 -2.94 0.35
C LEU A 129 -18.41 -1.78 1.34
N SER A 130 -17.93 -2.03 2.55
CA SER A 130 -17.68 -0.94 3.49
C SER A 130 -16.57 0.00 2.98
N VAL A 131 -16.66 1.27 3.39
CA VAL A 131 -15.66 2.28 3.01
C VAL A 131 -14.26 1.87 3.43
N GLY A 132 -14.11 1.31 4.65
CA GLY A 132 -12.82 0.84 5.17
C GLY A 132 -12.24 -0.28 4.31
N ASN A 133 -13.06 -1.27 4.01
CA ASN A 133 -12.65 -2.45 3.26
C ASN A 133 -12.25 -2.11 1.82
N LEU A 134 -13.12 -1.40 1.10
CA LEU A 134 -12.80 -0.95 -0.26
C LEU A 134 -11.58 -0.03 -0.31
N SER A 135 -11.42 0.88 0.67
CA SER A 135 -10.28 1.79 0.70
C SER A 135 -8.96 1.05 0.88
N LEU A 136 -8.90 0.04 1.77
CA LEU A 136 -7.67 -0.70 2.06
C LEU A 136 -7.35 -1.77 1.02
N HIS A 137 -8.35 -2.48 0.51
CA HIS A 137 -8.13 -3.69 -0.30
C HIS A 137 -8.35 -3.49 -1.81
N LEU A 138 -8.96 -2.37 -2.23
CA LEU A 138 -9.18 -2.05 -3.64
C LEU A 138 -8.53 -0.72 -4.01
N PHE A 139 -8.97 0.39 -3.41
CA PHE A 139 -8.55 1.72 -3.87
C PHE A 139 -7.08 2.00 -3.59
N THR A 140 -6.58 1.74 -2.38
CA THR A 140 -5.17 1.96 -2.07
C THR A 140 -4.25 1.09 -2.93
N PRO A 141 -4.45 -0.23 -3.11
CA PRO A 141 -3.67 -1.03 -4.05
C PRO A 141 -3.69 -0.48 -5.47
N VAL A 142 -4.88 -0.27 -6.04
CA VAL A 142 -5.03 0.18 -7.44
C VAL A 142 -4.38 1.55 -7.66
N VAL A 143 -4.66 2.52 -6.78
CA VAL A 143 -4.09 3.87 -6.90
C VAL A 143 -2.57 3.86 -6.75
N THR A 144 -2.03 3.00 -5.87
CA THR A 144 -0.57 2.87 -5.68
C THR A 144 0.09 2.32 -6.93
N LEU A 145 -0.47 1.27 -7.54
CA LEU A 145 0.05 0.68 -8.77
C LEU A 145 -0.03 1.66 -9.94
N LEU A 146 -1.16 2.34 -10.09
CA LEU A 146 -1.33 3.37 -11.14
C LEU A 146 -0.36 4.53 -10.92
N THR A 147 -0.19 5.00 -9.67
CA THR A 147 0.76 6.08 -9.36
C THR A 147 2.19 5.67 -9.71
N TRP A 148 2.61 4.45 -9.35
CA TRP A 148 3.92 3.95 -9.73
C TRP A 148 4.09 3.89 -11.24
N LEU A 149 3.10 3.35 -11.96
CA LEU A 149 3.16 3.15 -13.41
C LEU A 149 3.23 4.47 -14.17
N VAL A 150 2.45 5.48 -13.78
CA VAL A 150 2.31 6.73 -14.56
C VAL A 150 3.15 7.88 -14.01
N ALA A 151 3.31 8.00 -12.72
CA ALA A 151 3.93 9.15 -12.04
C ALA A 151 5.17 8.80 -11.21
N GLY A 152 5.41 7.52 -10.92
CA GLY A 152 6.53 7.06 -10.09
C GLY A 152 7.91 7.40 -10.68
N PRO A 153 8.95 7.41 -9.85
CA PRO A 153 10.32 7.57 -10.29
C PRO A 153 10.72 6.40 -11.20
N ALA A 154 11.15 6.67 -12.43
CA ALA A 154 11.58 5.65 -13.36
C ALA A 154 13.04 5.25 -13.10
N GLY A 155 13.35 3.96 -13.28
CA GLY A 155 14.71 3.42 -13.10
C GLY A 155 15.18 3.34 -11.65
N TRP A 156 14.25 3.39 -10.68
CA TRP A 156 14.59 3.28 -9.28
C TRP A 156 14.66 1.84 -8.78
N LEU A 157 13.89 0.94 -9.41
CA LEU A 157 13.72 -0.42 -8.95
C LEU A 157 14.78 -1.32 -9.60
N GLU A 158 15.60 -1.94 -8.78
CA GLU A 158 16.71 -2.80 -9.19
C GLU A 158 16.68 -4.11 -8.41
N LEU A 159 17.05 -5.24 -9.04
CA LEU A 159 17.05 -6.57 -8.43
C LEU A 159 17.88 -6.63 -7.14
N ARG A 160 18.93 -5.83 -7.00
CA ARG A 160 19.75 -5.72 -5.78
C ARG A 160 18.97 -5.19 -4.55
N LEU A 161 17.75 -4.69 -4.73
CA LEU A 161 16.88 -4.23 -3.64
C LEU A 161 16.04 -5.38 -3.04
N LEU A 162 15.92 -6.53 -3.75
CA LEU A 162 15.07 -7.65 -3.35
C LEU A 162 15.30 -8.17 -1.92
N PRO A 163 16.54 -8.35 -1.43
CA PRO A 163 16.71 -8.78 -0.05
C PRO A 163 16.07 -7.80 0.96
N GLY A 164 16.09 -6.51 0.64
CA GLY A 164 15.53 -5.47 1.51
C GLY A 164 14.01 -5.47 1.59
N ILE A 165 13.29 -5.96 0.57
CA ILE A 165 11.82 -5.98 0.60
C ILE A 165 11.26 -6.97 1.62
N LEU A 166 12.03 -7.95 2.05
CA LEU A 166 11.61 -8.96 3.02
C LEU A 166 11.70 -8.47 4.47
N VAL A 167 12.40 -7.36 4.73
CA VAL A 167 12.63 -6.86 6.10
C VAL A 167 11.32 -6.50 6.79
N VAL A 168 10.47 -5.70 6.14
CA VAL A 168 9.20 -5.26 6.75
C VAL A 168 8.20 -6.42 6.92
N PRO A 169 7.97 -7.30 5.93
CA PRO A 169 7.19 -8.51 6.13
C PRO A 169 7.72 -9.41 7.24
N ALA A 170 9.04 -9.59 7.36
CA ALA A 170 9.64 -10.38 8.42
C ALA A 170 9.39 -9.76 9.80
N LEU A 171 9.54 -8.45 9.94
CA LEU A 171 9.20 -7.74 11.19
C LEU A 171 7.73 -7.90 11.55
N TRP A 172 6.82 -7.80 10.56
CA TRP A 172 5.41 -8.06 10.78
C TRP A 172 5.13 -9.50 11.22
N LEU A 173 5.78 -10.49 10.60
CA LEU A 173 5.65 -11.89 11.00
C LEU A 173 6.13 -12.12 12.43
N VAL A 174 7.32 -11.60 12.79
CA VAL A 174 7.85 -11.69 14.16
C VAL A 174 6.86 -11.06 15.15
N PHE A 175 6.39 -9.83 14.87
CA PHE A 175 5.41 -9.16 15.71
C PHE A 175 4.12 -9.99 15.86
N THR A 176 3.59 -10.52 14.76
CA THR A 176 2.33 -11.28 14.73
C THR A 176 2.45 -12.58 15.51
N PHE A 177 3.53 -13.35 15.31
CA PHE A 177 3.72 -14.63 16.01
C PHE A 177 4.09 -14.45 17.48
N VAL A 178 4.91 -13.47 17.84
CA VAL A 178 5.21 -13.16 19.25
C VAL A 178 3.92 -12.75 19.98
N ARG A 179 3.15 -11.85 19.39
CA ARG A 179 1.86 -11.42 19.95
C ARG A 179 0.86 -12.58 20.03
N GLY A 180 0.77 -13.40 18.97
CA GLY A 180 -0.09 -14.57 18.93
C GLY A 180 0.28 -15.61 19.98
N ALA A 181 1.56 -15.85 20.22
CA ALA A 181 2.03 -16.76 21.26
C ALA A 181 1.70 -16.26 22.69
N ILE A 182 1.70 -14.95 22.90
CA ILE A 182 1.38 -14.35 24.22
C ILE A 182 -0.12 -14.31 24.48
N LEU A 183 -0.92 -13.92 23.47
CA LEU A 183 -2.36 -13.66 23.61
C LEU A 183 -3.27 -14.81 23.13
N GLY A 184 -2.71 -15.81 22.46
CA GLY A 184 -3.50 -16.89 21.85
C GLY A 184 -4.38 -16.46 20.69
N VAL A 185 -4.12 -15.29 20.07
CA VAL A 185 -4.97 -14.71 19.02
C VAL A 185 -4.15 -14.20 17.83
N TYR A 186 -4.67 -14.41 16.63
CA TYR A 186 -4.03 -14.10 15.35
C TYR A 186 -4.97 -13.28 14.45
N PRO A 187 -4.43 -12.46 13.53
CA PRO A 187 -5.23 -11.61 12.64
C PRO A 187 -5.90 -12.39 11.49
N TYR A 188 -5.39 -13.57 11.14
CA TYR A 188 -5.88 -14.37 10.01
C TYR A 188 -5.90 -15.85 10.32
N GLY A 189 -6.93 -16.58 9.86
CA GLY A 189 -7.11 -18.01 10.07
C GLY A 189 -5.97 -18.87 9.51
N PHE A 190 -5.41 -18.49 8.36
CA PHE A 190 -4.32 -19.23 7.70
C PHE A 190 -2.93 -19.14 8.41
N ILE A 191 -2.79 -18.28 9.41
CA ILE A 191 -1.58 -18.21 10.28
C ILE A 191 -1.92 -18.41 11.75
N ASN A 192 -3.11 -18.93 12.04
CA ASN A 192 -3.63 -19.13 13.39
C ASN A 192 -3.09 -20.44 13.98
N LEU A 193 -2.00 -20.39 14.75
CA LEU A 193 -1.37 -21.56 15.39
C LEU A 193 -2.21 -22.22 16.48
N VAL A 194 -3.37 -21.68 16.83
CA VAL A 194 -4.34 -22.36 17.71
C VAL A 194 -5.05 -23.50 16.98
N ARG A 195 -5.18 -23.41 15.65
CA ARG A 195 -5.93 -24.35 14.82
C ARG A 195 -5.14 -24.98 13.67
N VAL A 196 -4.16 -24.26 13.16
CA VAL A 196 -3.37 -24.67 11.99
C VAL A 196 -2.01 -25.18 12.48
N GLU A 197 -1.59 -26.33 11.99
CA GLU A 197 -0.29 -26.90 12.33
C GLU A 197 0.86 -25.99 11.86
N LEU A 198 1.92 -25.92 12.67
CA LEU A 198 3.08 -25.09 12.38
C LEU A 198 3.68 -25.34 10.98
N GLY A 199 3.72 -26.60 10.54
CA GLY A 199 4.22 -26.97 9.21
C GLY A 199 3.42 -26.34 8.07
N GLU A 200 2.09 -26.25 8.21
CA GLU A 200 1.22 -25.62 7.23
C GLU A 200 1.38 -24.11 7.22
N VAL A 201 1.48 -23.50 8.40
CA VAL A 201 1.75 -22.07 8.54
C VAL A 201 3.09 -21.70 7.90
N VAL A 202 4.15 -22.47 8.17
CA VAL A 202 5.49 -22.25 7.58
C VAL A 202 5.42 -22.37 6.06
N ARG A 203 4.72 -23.38 5.53
CA ARG A 203 4.53 -23.56 4.08
C ARG A 203 3.81 -22.38 3.46
N PHE A 204 2.71 -21.91 4.06
CA PHE A 204 1.95 -20.75 3.58
C PHE A 204 2.81 -19.48 3.60
N VAL A 205 3.50 -19.21 4.70
CA VAL A 205 4.40 -18.05 4.82
C VAL A 205 5.51 -18.11 3.76
N ALA A 206 6.13 -19.26 3.54
CA ALA A 206 7.14 -19.42 2.51
C ALA A 206 6.58 -19.16 1.10
N GLN A 207 5.37 -19.61 0.79
CA GLN A 207 4.70 -19.31 -0.48
C GLN A 207 4.46 -17.81 -0.66
N VAL A 208 3.94 -17.11 0.35
CA VAL A 208 3.71 -15.65 0.29
C VAL A 208 5.01 -14.87 0.13
N LEU A 209 6.08 -15.26 0.85
CA LEU A 209 7.41 -14.66 0.68
C LEU A 209 7.98 -14.93 -0.73
N GLY A 210 7.78 -16.13 -1.26
CA GLY A 210 8.12 -16.46 -2.66
C GLY A 210 7.38 -15.55 -3.66
N VAL A 211 6.07 -15.38 -3.47
CA VAL A 211 5.26 -14.43 -4.27
C VAL A 211 5.79 -13.01 -4.14
N ALA A 212 6.19 -12.58 -2.94
CA ALA A 212 6.78 -11.26 -2.72
C ALA A 212 8.06 -11.05 -3.53
N VAL A 213 8.95 -12.04 -3.58
CA VAL A 213 10.19 -11.99 -4.37
C VAL A 213 9.88 -11.95 -5.87
N VAL A 214 8.94 -12.77 -6.35
CA VAL A 214 8.51 -12.79 -7.76
C VAL A 214 7.90 -11.45 -8.16
N LEU A 215 6.99 -10.90 -7.36
CA LEU A 215 6.41 -9.56 -7.60
C LEU A 215 7.49 -8.48 -7.58
N GLY A 216 8.39 -8.51 -6.60
CA GLY A 216 9.50 -7.57 -6.52
C GLY A 216 10.40 -7.61 -7.75
N ALA A 217 10.74 -8.81 -8.25
CA ALA A 217 11.49 -8.99 -9.49
C ALA A 217 10.71 -8.48 -10.70
N ALA A 218 9.40 -8.77 -10.78
CA ALA A 218 8.53 -8.27 -11.86
C ALA A 218 8.50 -6.74 -11.88
N TYR A 219 8.36 -6.06 -10.72
CA TYR A 219 8.43 -4.60 -10.63
C TYR A 219 9.77 -4.06 -11.13
N CYS A 220 10.88 -4.69 -10.75
CA CYS A 220 12.21 -4.30 -11.21
C CYS A 220 12.36 -4.45 -12.73
N LEU A 221 11.87 -5.55 -13.31
CA LEU A 221 11.91 -5.80 -14.74
C LEU A 221 11.03 -4.81 -15.53
N ILE A 222 9.80 -4.58 -15.06
CA ILE A 222 8.90 -3.60 -15.68
C ILE A 222 9.51 -2.20 -15.61
N ASP A 223 10.10 -1.81 -14.48
CA ASP A 223 10.74 -0.50 -14.31
C ASP A 223 11.94 -0.31 -15.27
N ARG A 224 12.61 -1.41 -15.60
CA ARG A 224 13.73 -1.43 -16.55
C ARG A 224 13.27 -1.31 -18.02
N VAL A 225 12.18 -2.01 -18.38
CA VAL A 225 11.68 -2.11 -19.77
C VAL A 225 10.81 -0.91 -20.14
N LEU A 226 10.06 -0.32 -19.20
CA LEU A 226 9.25 0.87 -19.42
C LEU A 226 10.11 2.14 -19.34
N PRO A 227 10.71 2.59 -20.46
CA PRO A 227 11.53 3.79 -20.42
C PRO A 227 10.70 5.00 -19.99
N GLY A 228 11.32 5.97 -19.34
CA GLY A 228 10.66 7.18 -18.84
C GLY A 228 9.86 7.96 -19.90
N ARG A 229 10.13 7.71 -21.19
CA ARG A 229 9.37 8.24 -22.34
C ARG A 229 7.99 7.59 -22.50
N ALA A 230 7.86 6.28 -22.26
CA ALA A 230 6.56 5.57 -22.33
C ALA A 230 5.65 6.01 -21.17
N ARG A 231 6.20 6.15 -19.95
CA ARG A 231 5.49 6.72 -18.80
C ARG A 231 5.06 8.18 -19.05
N ALA A 232 5.92 8.98 -19.70
CA ALA A 232 5.59 10.34 -20.08
C ALA A 232 4.49 10.40 -21.16
N ARG A 233 4.40 9.39 -22.03
CA ARG A 233 3.34 9.29 -23.06
C ARG A 233 2.01 8.88 -22.44
N ALA A 234 1.99 7.87 -21.56
CA ALA A 234 0.79 7.47 -20.81
C ALA A 234 0.24 8.63 -19.98
N GLY A 235 1.10 9.35 -19.29
CA GLY A 235 0.73 10.54 -18.54
C GLY A 235 0.14 11.67 -19.38
N ARG A 236 0.57 11.83 -20.63
CA ARG A 236 -0.03 12.80 -21.57
C ARG A 236 -1.43 12.39 -22.01
N ILE A 237 -1.65 11.11 -22.25
CA ILE A 237 -2.97 10.56 -22.66
C ILE A 237 -3.97 10.77 -21.51
N ILE A 238 -3.60 10.39 -20.29
CA ILE A 238 -4.47 10.54 -19.13
C ILE A 238 -4.82 12.02 -18.89
N ARG A 239 -3.85 12.92 -19.02
CA ARG A 239 -4.07 14.36 -18.91
C ARG A 239 -5.04 14.87 -19.98
N ALA A 240 -4.87 14.45 -21.23
CA ALA A 240 -5.75 14.86 -22.32
C ALA A 240 -7.19 14.38 -22.12
N VAL A 241 -7.39 13.22 -21.49
CA VAL A 241 -8.73 12.71 -21.14
C VAL A 241 -9.34 13.49 -19.98
N THR A 242 -8.58 13.78 -18.93
CA THR A 242 -9.09 14.54 -17.76
C THR A 242 -9.35 16.00 -18.06
N GLU A 243 -8.60 16.63 -18.95
CA GLU A 243 -8.82 18.02 -19.38
C GLU A 243 -9.97 18.19 -20.38
N ARG A 244 -10.39 17.12 -21.07
CA ARG A 244 -11.53 17.12 -22.01
C ARG A 244 -12.88 16.89 -21.35
N THR A 245 -12.96 16.53 -20.07
CA THR A 245 -14.22 16.44 -19.33
C THR A 245 -14.51 17.82 -18.72
N PRO A 246 -15.34 18.68 -19.36
CA PRO A 246 -15.71 19.96 -18.78
C PRO A 246 -16.59 19.68 -17.57
N VAL A 247 -16.10 19.96 -16.37
CA VAL A 247 -16.97 20.16 -15.20
C VAL A 247 -17.91 21.28 -15.58
N GLY A 248 -19.19 20.94 -15.76
CA GLY A 248 -20.22 21.85 -16.22
C GLY A 248 -20.15 23.19 -15.48
N ARG A 249 -19.91 24.28 -16.22
CA ARG A 249 -20.18 25.62 -15.74
C ARG A 249 -21.68 25.65 -15.43
N ARG A 250 -22.03 25.66 -14.14
CA ARG A 250 -23.35 26.11 -13.73
C ARG A 250 -23.46 27.57 -14.13
N THR A 251 -24.21 27.83 -15.15
CA THR A 251 -24.76 29.18 -15.42
C THR A 251 -25.72 29.48 -14.30
N THR A 252 -25.33 30.40 -13.44
CA THR A 252 -26.27 31.09 -12.54
C THR A 252 -26.97 32.11 -13.39
N GLU A 253 -28.24 31.88 -13.69
CA GLU A 253 -29.25 32.87 -13.93
C GLU A 253 -30.05 33.08 -12.64
#